data_e63e671623a376a45f56a1057c145640
#
_entry.id   e63e671623a376a45f56a1057c145640
#
_cell.length_a   1.000
_cell.length_b   1.000
_cell.length_c   1.000
_cell.angle_alpha   90.00
_cell.angle_beta   90.00
_cell.angle_gamma   90.00
#
_symmetry.space_group_name_H-M   'P 1'
#
loop_
_entity.id
_entity.type
_entity.pdbx_description
1 polymer ?
#
loop_
_entity_poly.entity_id
_entity_poly.type
_entity_poly.pdbx_seq_one_letter_code
_entity_poly.pdbx_strand_id
1 'polypeptide(L)'
;HTVVTLRKQIEEAGGTVLFHTKFVGFSQESNKAVNEATNAAASKAVNEATNAAANAVAMLENTKTHKRFTLPAKRVVLACGHSARDTFEFCKQAHLPMERKPFSVGVRIEHPQQLINTAQWGRAAEHPALEAAEYKMAVHLPNKRSVYTFCMCPGGEVVAAASEEGGIVTNGMSNYARSGKYANAALLVNVEPTDFPGDDVLAGVAFQRSIEQ
;
A
#
# COMPACT_ATOMS: atom_id res chain seq x y z
N HIS A 1 9.58 17.75 -0.68
CA HIS A 1 8.84 19.02 -0.56
C HIS A 1 7.33 18.82 -0.65
N THR A 2 6.78 18.09 -1.62
CA THR A 2 5.32 17.95 -1.85
C THR A 2 4.54 17.49 -0.61
N VAL A 3 4.99 16.44 0.09
CA VAL A 3 4.30 15.92 1.29
C VAL A 3 4.25 16.95 2.41
N VAL A 4 5.34 17.68 2.62
CA VAL A 4 5.39 18.76 3.64
C VAL A 4 4.45 19.89 3.28
N THR A 5 4.37 20.26 1.99
CA THR A 5 3.46 21.30 1.51
C THR A 5 2.00 20.90 1.70
N LEU A 6 1.64 19.67 1.32
CA LEU A 6 0.26 19.16 1.50
C LEU A 6 -0.14 19.14 2.98
N ARG A 7 0.77 18.72 3.87
CA ARG A 7 0.50 18.75 5.32
C ARG A 7 0.22 20.18 5.80
N LYS A 8 1.05 21.14 5.42
CA LYS A 8 0.84 22.55 5.78
C LYS A 8 -0.50 23.07 5.29
N GLN A 9 -0.88 22.76 4.06
CA GLN A 9 -2.19 23.14 3.51
C GLN A 9 -3.36 22.57 4.32
N ILE A 10 -3.26 21.31 4.79
CA ILE A 10 -4.26 20.70 5.66
C ILE A 10 -4.35 21.47 6.98
N GLU A 11 -3.21 21.77 7.61
CA GLU A 11 -3.14 22.47 8.88
C GLU A 11 -3.66 23.93 8.75
N GLU A 12 -3.29 24.64 7.70
CA GLU A 12 -3.76 26.00 7.37
C GLU A 12 -5.26 26.06 7.08
N ALA A 13 -5.83 24.99 6.52
CA ALA A 13 -7.27 24.85 6.33
C ALA A 13 -8.04 24.46 7.61
N GLY A 14 -7.37 24.40 8.78
CA GLY A 14 -7.97 24.04 10.07
C GLY A 14 -8.03 22.52 10.32
N GLY A 15 -7.40 21.73 9.46
CA GLY A 15 -7.27 20.28 9.67
C GLY A 15 -6.19 19.93 10.68
N THR A 16 -6.19 18.67 11.12
CA THR A 16 -5.17 18.16 12.06
C THR A 16 -4.51 16.92 11.50
N VAL A 17 -3.20 16.84 11.58
CA VAL A 17 -2.42 15.65 11.22
C VAL A 17 -1.92 14.98 12.50
N LEU A 18 -2.38 13.76 12.77
CA LEU A 18 -2.00 12.99 13.96
C LEU A 18 -0.92 11.98 13.59
N PHE A 19 0.29 12.18 14.10
CA PHE A 19 1.40 11.24 13.97
C PHE A 19 1.33 10.15 15.04
N HIS A 20 1.96 9.02 14.78
CA HIS A 20 1.97 7.86 15.69
C HIS A 20 0.57 7.43 16.12
N THR A 21 -0.39 7.56 15.20
CA THR A 21 -1.80 7.29 15.45
C THR A 21 -2.31 6.28 14.45
N LYS A 22 -2.79 5.15 14.94
CA LYS A 22 -3.35 4.06 14.16
C LYS A 22 -4.86 4.04 14.31
N PHE A 23 -5.58 3.93 13.20
CA PHE A 23 -7.01 3.61 13.23
C PHE A 23 -7.20 2.15 13.62
N VAL A 24 -8.04 1.89 14.61
CA VAL A 24 -8.30 0.54 15.13
C VAL A 24 -9.77 0.11 15.06
N GLY A 25 -10.66 1.01 14.64
CA GLY A 25 -12.07 0.65 14.46
C GLY A 25 -13.04 1.79 14.64
N PHE A 26 -14.31 1.44 14.74
CA PHE A 26 -15.42 2.34 15.05
C PHE A 26 -16.09 1.91 16.35
N SER A 27 -16.66 2.87 17.05
CA SER A 27 -17.57 2.65 18.18
C SER A 27 -18.80 3.52 18.03
N GLN A 28 -19.92 3.10 18.59
CA GLN A 28 -21.06 3.98 18.81
C GLN A 28 -20.94 4.63 20.19
N GLU A 29 -21.11 5.94 20.29
CA GLU A 29 -21.38 6.58 21.57
C GLU A 29 -22.76 6.15 22.08
N SER A 30 -22.84 5.10 22.88
CA SER A 30 -23.90 5.02 23.86
C SER A 30 -23.45 5.85 25.06
N ASN A 31 -24.33 6.65 25.65
CA ASN A 31 -24.13 7.56 26.81
C ASN A 31 -23.64 6.86 28.11
N LYS A 32 -22.77 5.87 28.02
CA LYS A 32 -22.07 5.21 29.12
C LYS A 32 -20.60 5.09 28.80
N ALA A 33 -19.79 5.55 29.73
CA ALA A 33 -18.33 5.57 29.68
C ALA A 33 -17.73 4.33 28.98
N VAL A 34 -16.98 4.60 27.90
CA VAL A 34 -16.27 3.57 27.13
C VAL A 34 -15.04 3.14 27.93
N ASN A 35 -15.25 2.20 28.85
CA ASN A 35 -14.19 1.37 29.37
C ASN A 35 -14.36 -0.04 28.78
N GLU A 36 -13.34 -0.50 28.05
CA GLU A 36 -13.18 -1.86 27.51
C GLU A 36 -14.10 -2.25 26.33
N ALA A 37 -13.86 -1.68 25.14
CA ALA A 37 -14.42 -2.22 23.91
C ALA A 37 -13.58 -3.41 23.42
N THR A 38 -14.10 -4.61 23.61
CA THR A 38 -13.59 -5.82 22.92
C THR A 38 -13.92 -5.79 21.43
N ASN A 39 -13.17 -6.52 20.59
CA ASN A 39 -13.37 -6.61 19.13
C ASN A 39 -14.81 -6.98 18.72
N ALA A 40 -15.56 -7.69 19.55
CA ALA A 40 -16.96 -8.07 19.31
C ALA A 40 -17.94 -6.86 19.31
N ALA A 41 -17.67 -5.83 20.13
CA ALA A 41 -18.49 -4.62 20.16
C ALA A 41 -18.31 -3.75 18.90
N ALA A 42 -17.11 -3.75 18.29
CA ALA A 42 -16.84 -3.03 17.07
C ALA A 42 -17.66 -3.55 15.87
N SER A 43 -17.79 -4.87 15.73
CA SER A 43 -18.57 -5.51 14.63
C SER A 43 -20.06 -5.15 14.68
N LYS A 44 -20.64 -5.10 15.86
CA LYS A 44 -22.05 -4.73 16.05
C LYS A 44 -22.30 -3.25 15.74
N ALA A 45 -21.39 -2.38 16.18
CA ALA A 45 -21.48 -0.94 15.98
C ALA A 45 -21.41 -0.51 14.49
N VAL A 46 -20.62 -1.20 13.67
CA VAL A 46 -20.50 -0.88 12.23
C VAL A 46 -21.78 -1.20 11.47
N ASN A 47 -22.44 -2.33 11.77
CA ASN A 47 -23.70 -2.71 11.11
C ASN A 47 -24.86 -1.76 11.45
N GLU A 48 -24.85 -1.15 12.65
CA GLU A 48 -25.83 -0.17 13.06
C GLU A 48 -25.49 1.26 12.58
N ALA A 49 -24.19 1.58 12.43
CA ALA A 49 -23.72 2.90 11.97
C ALA A 49 -24.02 3.18 10.49
N THR A 50 -24.21 2.17 9.65
CA THR A 50 -24.68 2.34 8.26
C THR A 50 -26.10 2.89 8.19
N ASN A 51 -26.87 2.77 9.30
CA ASN A 51 -28.26 3.26 9.40
C ASN A 51 -28.48 4.44 10.37
N ALA A 52 -27.50 4.80 11.20
CA ALA A 52 -27.62 5.84 12.23
C ALA A 52 -26.49 6.87 12.13
N ALA A 53 -26.70 7.91 11.32
CA ALA A 53 -25.70 8.94 11.01
C ALA A 53 -25.31 9.88 12.17
N ALA A 54 -25.67 9.62 13.41
CA ALA A 54 -25.61 10.65 14.45
C ALA A 54 -24.40 10.55 15.43
N ASN A 55 -23.89 9.37 15.79
CA ASN A 55 -22.94 9.25 16.92
C ASN A 55 -21.85 8.20 16.71
N ALA A 56 -21.30 8.06 15.51
CA ALA A 56 -20.15 7.19 15.30
C ALA A 56 -18.85 7.90 15.71
N VAL A 57 -17.95 7.18 16.34
CA VAL A 57 -16.62 7.68 16.69
C VAL A 57 -15.55 6.77 16.10
N ALA A 58 -14.48 7.36 15.59
CA ALA A 58 -13.29 6.63 15.19
C ALA A 58 -12.50 6.26 16.44
N MET A 59 -12.14 4.98 16.56
CA MET A 59 -11.26 4.47 17.61
C MET A 59 -9.81 4.51 17.10
N LEU A 60 -8.95 5.13 17.86
CA LEU A 60 -7.56 5.36 17.53
C LEU A 60 -6.64 4.84 18.62
N GLU A 61 -5.43 4.45 18.24
CA GLU A 61 -4.38 4.02 19.15
C GLU A 61 -3.10 4.80 18.88
N ASN A 62 -2.50 5.34 19.92
CA ASN A 62 -1.16 5.90 19.82
C ASN A 62 -0.13 4.76 19.77
N THR A 63 0.61 4.64 18.66
CA THR A 63 1.54 3.52 18.41
C THR A 63 2.78 3.51 19.30
N LYS A 64 3.08 4.59 20.02
CA LYS A 64 4.19 4.67 20.98
C LYS A 64 3.77 4.31 22.41
N THR A 65 2.58 4.74 22.82
CA THR A 65 2.11 4.58 24.20
C THR A 65 1.08 3.48 24.36
N HIS A 66 0.57 2.94 23.22
CA HIS A 66 -0.53 1.98 23.15
C HIS A 66 -1.84 2.46 23.81
N LYS A 67 -1.93 3.76 24.12
CA LYS A 67 -3.18 4.34 24.64
C LYS A 67 -4.20 4.50 23.53
N ARG A 68 -5.40 4.03 23.77
CA ARG A 68 -6.55 4.20 22.89
C ARG A 68 -7.33 5.45 23.25
N PHE A 69 -7.88 6.09 22.24
CA PHE A 69 -8.74 7.25 22.37
C PHE A 69 -9.73 7.29 21.20
N THR A 70 -10.73 8.13 21.29
CA THR A 70 -11.79 8.24 20.29
C THR A 70 -11.86 9.67 19.75
N LEU A 71 -12.26 9.79 18.47
CA LEU A 71 -12.60 11.05 17.83
C LEU A 71 -14.00 10.97 17.25
N PRO A 72 -14.85 11.99 17.46
CA PRO A 72 -16.13 12.08 16.76
C PRO A 72 -15.92 12.08 15.25
N ALA A 73 -16.63 11.20 14.55
CA ALA A 73 -16.46 11.05 13.10
C ALA A 73 -17.80 10.77 12.42
N LYS A 74 -18.35 11.76 11.74
CA LYS A 74 -19.54 11.57 10.90
C LYS A 74 -19.25 10.75 9.64
N ARG A 75 -18.03 10.83 9.12
CA ARG A 75 -17.56 10.11 7.95
C ARG A 75 -16.09 9.77 8.15
N VAL A 76 -15.68 8.57 7.72
CA VAL A 76 -14.29 8.12 7.74
C VAL A 76 -13.91 7.67 6.34
N VAL A 77 -12.75 8.13 5.87
CA VAL A 77 -12.15 7.70 4.61
C VAL A 77 -10.92 6.85 4.94
N LEU A 78 -10.97 5.56 4.58
CA LEU A 78 -9.84 4.66 4.70
C LEU A 78 -9.00 4.76 3.42
N ALA A 79 -7.85 5.41 3.50
CA ALA A 79 -6.91 5.62 2.39
C ALA A 79 -5.49 5.18 2.77
N CYS A 80 -5.39 4.04 3.46
CA CYS A 80 -4.15 3.53 4.08
C CYS A 80 -3.28 2.69 3.14
N GLY A 81 -3.69 2.51 1.88
CA GLY A 81 -2.95 1.76 0.87
C GLY A 81 -3.10 0.24 1.01
N HIS A 82 -2.48 -0.48 0.07
CA HIS A 82 -2.63 -1.94 -0.06
C HIS A 82 -1.83 -2.75 0.99
N SER A 83 -0.90 -2.13 1.69
CA SER A 83 -0.07 -2.80 2.72
C SER A 83 -0.67 -2.77 4.12
N ALA A 84 -1.80 -2.07 4.32
CA ALA A 84 -2.50 -2.02 5.61
C ALA A 84 -3.40 -3.26 5.81
N ARG A 85 -2.76 -4.42 5.90
CA ARG A 85 -3.44 -5.73 6.01
C ARG A 85 -4.27 -5.87 7.27
N ASP A 86 -3.85 -5.26 8.36
CA ASP A 86 -4.60 -5.13 9.59
C ASP A 86 -5.92 -4.36 9.42
N THR A 87 -5.95 -3.35 8.55
CA THR A 87 -7.19 -2.66 8.18
C THR A 87 -8.12 -3.56 7.37
N PHE A 88 -7.59 -4.41 6.48
CA PHE A 88 -8.39 -5.40 5.77
C PHE A 88 -8.98 -6.44 6.72
N GLU A 89 -8.22 -6.94 7.69
CA GLU A 89 -8.73 -7.82 8.74
C GLU A 89 -9.85 -7.15 9.54
N PHE A 90 -9.67 -5.89 9.93
CA PHE A 90 -10.73 -5.12 10.57
C PHE A 90 -11.98 -5.03 9.69
N CYS A 91 -11.86 -4.67 8.41
CA CYS A 91 -12.99 -4.57 7.49
C CYS A 91 -13.76 -5.91 7.38
N LYS A 92 -13.03 -7.03 7.31
CA LYS A 92 -13.61 -8.38 7.31
C LYS A 92 -14.37 -8.68 8.60
N GLN A 93 -13.75 -8.42 9.77
CA GLN A 93 -14.37 -8.64 11.09
C GLN A 93 -15.60 -7.75 11.29
N ALA A 94 -15.57 -6.54 10.75
CA ALA A 94 -16.69 -5.60 10.76
C ALA A 94 -17.77 -5.92 9.72
N HIS A 95 -17.66 -7.03 8.98
CA HIS A 95 -18.57 -7.46 7.93
C HIS A 95 -18.84 -6.40 6.86
N LEU A 96 -17.83 -5.56 6.57
CA LEU A 96 -17.92 -4.60 5.46
C LEU A 96 -17.92 -5.37 4.14
N PRO A 97 -18.65 -4.91 3.11
CA PRO A 97 -18.60 -5.52 1.80
C PRO A 97 -17.19 -5.51 1.22
N MET A 98 -16.65 -6.67 0.90
CA MET A 98 -15.32 -6.85 0.34
C MET A 98 -15.37 -7.85 -0.81
N GLU A 99 -14.50 -7.69 -1.78
CA GLU A 99 -14.34 -8.60 -2.90
C GLU A 99 -12.87 -8.91 -3.17
N ARG A 100 -12.59 -10.09 -3.69
CA ARG A 100 -11.27 -10.47 -4.16
C ARG A 100 -11.00 -9.78 -5.49
N LYS A 101 -9.80 -9.17 -5.63
CA LYS A 101 -9.38 -8.53 -6.87
C LYS A 101 -8.10 -9.14 -7.40
N PRO A 102 -7.88 -9.13 -8.73
CA PRO A 102 -6.59 -9.47 -9.30
C PRO A 102 -5.52 -8.47 -8.84
N PHE A 103 -4.30 -8.96 -8.76
CA PHE A 103 -3.11 -8.15 -8.50
C PHE A 103 -1.92 -8.72 -9.28
N SER A 104 -0.75 -8.18 -9.12
CA SER A 104 0.44 -8.69 -9.78
C SER A 104 1.55 -8.95 -8.77
N VAL A 105 2.28 -10.02 -9.01
CA VAL A 105 3.44 -10.44 -8.22
C VAL A 105 4.64 -10.65 -9.13
N GLY A 106 5.84 -10.64 -8.58
CA GLY A 106 7.03 -10.92 -9.33
C GLY A 106 8.30 -10.59 -8.56
N VAL A 107 9.36 -10.39 -9.31
CA VAL A 107 10.69 -10.09 -8.78
C VAL A 107 11.16 -8.75 -9.27
N ARG A 108 12.09 -8.13 -8.55
CA ARG A 108 12.80 -6.97 -9.05
C ARG A 108 14.16 -7.40 -9.58
N ILE A 109 14.46 -6.97 -10.81
CA ILE A 109 15.73 -7.19 -11.48
C ILE A 109 16.56 -5.92 -11.46
N GLU A 110 17.85 -6.06 -11.25
CA GLU A 110 18.84 -4.97 -11.30
C GLU A 110 19.87 -5.26 -12.38
N HIS A 111 20.32 -4.24 -13.07
CA HIS A 111 21.31 -4.33 -14.14
C HIS A 111 22.06 -2.99 -14.28
N PRO A 112 23.24 -2.96 -14.95
CA PRO A 112 23.95 -1.73 -15.23
C PRO A 112 23.09 -0.75 -16.04
N GLN A 113 23.03 0.52 -15.64
CA GLN A 113 22.35 1.56 -16.40
C GLN A 113 22.91 1.72 -17.82
N GLN A 114 24.21 1.57 -17.96
CA GLN A 114 24.89 1.67 -19.27
C GLN A 114 24.37 0.65 -20.29
N LEU A 115 23.97 -0.54 -19.85
CA LEU A 115 23.34 -1.54 -20.73
C LEU A 115 22.09 -0.96 -21.40
N ILE A 116 21.27 -0.25 -20.65
CA ILE A 116 20.03 0.33 -21.18
C ILE A 116 20.33 1.57 -22.02
N ASN A 117 21.25 2.43 -21.57
CA ASN A 117 21.68 3.58 -22.35
C ASN A 117 22.18 3.14 -23.74
N THR A 118 23.03 2.13 -23.79
CA THR A 118 23.56 1.60 -25.06
C THR A 118 22.46 1.00 -25.93
N ALA A 119 21.52 0.26 -25.33
CA ALA A 119 20.41 -0.34 -26.06
C ALA A 119 19.47 0.70 -26.66
N GLN A 120 19.23 1.82 -25.97
CA GLN A 120 18.31 2.88 -26.40
C GLN A 120 18.97 3.93 -27.30
N TRP A 121 20.17 4.36 -26.94
CA TRP A 121 20.84 5.49 -27.57
C TRP A 121 21.97 5.09 -28.52
N GLY A 122 22.38 3.82 -28.54
CA GLY A 122 23.45 3.31 -29.39
C GLY A 122 24.75 4.08 -29.17
N ARG A 123 25.30 4.63 -30.24
CA ARG A 123 26.55 5.41 -30.21
C ARG A 123 26.45 6.72 -29.42
N ALA A 124 25.25 7.22 -29.20
CA ALA A 124 25.01 8.45 -28.44
C ALA A 124 24.84 8.21 -26.92
N ALA A 125 24.99 6.99 -26.43
CA ALA A 125 24.72 6.61 -25.04
C ALA A 125 25.48 7.44 -23.98
N GLU A 126 26.60 8.04 -24.35
CA GLU A 126 27.41 8.89 -23.45
C GLU A 126 27.24 10.38 -23.70
N HIS A 127 26.30 10.77 -24.57
CA HIS A 127 26.10 12.18 -24.90
C HIS A 127 25.50 12.93 -23.69
N PRO A 128 26.11 14.04 -23.24
CA PRO A 128 25.76 14.70 -21.97
C PRO A 128 24.36 15.32 -21.95
N ALA A 129 23.72 15.51 -23.11
CA ALA A 129 22.35 16.01 -23.20
C ALA A 129 21.28 14.90 -23.08
N LEU A 130 21.69 13.62 -23.02
CA LEU A 130 20.76 12.51 -22.87
C LEU A 130 20.67 12.11 -21.41
N GLU A 131 19.44 11.92 -20.94
CA GLU A 131 19.17 11.41 -19.60
C GLU A 131 19.40 9.89 -19.56
N ALA A 132 19.44 9.34 -18.33
CA ALA A 132 19.46 7.89 -18.13
C ALA A 132 18.26 7.24 -18.83
N ALA A 133 18.54 6.31 -19.73
CA ALA A 133 17.52 5.63 -20.51
C ALA A 133 16.63 4.75 -19.63
N GLU A 134 15.36 4.65 -20.01
CA GLU A 134 14.38 3.81 -19.35
C GLU A 134 13.69 2.88 -20.35
N TYR A 135 13.00 1.86 -19.85
CA TYR A 135 12.25 0.94 -20.69
C TYR A 135 10.94 0.52 -20.06
N LYS A 136 10.00 0.15 -20.92
CA LYS A 136 8.74 -0.46 -20.55
C LYS A 136 8.45 -1.59 -21.54
N MET A 137 8.24 -2.80 -21.00
CA MET A 137 7.99 -3.99 -21.80
C MET A 137 6.78 -4.75 -21.26
N ALA A 138 6.04 -5.40 -22.17
CA ALA A 138 4.96 -6.31 -21.82
C ALA A 138 4.90 -7.43 -22.86
N VAL A 139 4.62 -8.64 -22.38
CA VAL A 139 4.44 -9.84 -23.21
C VAL A 139 3.17 -10.54 -22.76
N HIS A 140 2.31 -10.89 -23.73
CA HIS A 140 1.15 -11.72 -23.48
C HIS A 140 1.50 -13.18 -23.76
N LEU A 141 1.30 -14.03 -22.77
CA LEU A 141 1.60 -15.45 -22.83
C LEU A 141 0.40 -16.23 -23.41
N PRO A 142 0.61 -17.42 -24.02
CA PRO A 142 -0.46 -18.25 -24.55
C PRO A 142 -1.53 -18.65 -23.52
N ASN A 143 -1.17 -18.74 -22.25
CA ASN A 143 -2.07 -19.02 -21.13
C ASN A 143 -2.89 -17.80 -20.67
N LYS A 144 -2.97 -16.74 -21.46
CA LYS A 144 -3.66 -15.45 -21.18
C LYS A 144 -3.08 -14.62 -20.05
N ARG A 145 -1.91 -14.99 -19.51
CA ARG A 145 -1.20 -14.14 -18.54
C ARG A 145 -0.36 -13.10 -19.26
N SER A 146 -0.19 -11.97 -18.61
CA SER A 146 0.72 -10.92 -19.06
C SER A 146 1.92 -10.86 -18.12
N VAL A 147 3.11 -10.82 -18.69
CA VAL A 147 4.35 -10.49 -17.98
C VAL A 147 4.79 -9.11 -18.42
N TYR A 148 5.08 -8.24 -17.49
CA TYR A 148 5.43 -6.86 -17.83
C TYR A 148 6.40 -6.24 -16.83
N THR A 149 7.13 -5.25 -17.30
CA THR A 149 7.99 -4.43 -16.43
C THR A 149 7.19 -3.33 -15.78
N PHE A 150 7.48 -3.05 -14.52
CA PHE A 150 6.80 -2.02 -13.76
C PHE A 150 7.78 -1.21 -12.93
N CYS A 151 7.49 0.08 -12.77
CA CYS A 151 8.25 0.99 -11.93
C CYS A 151 9.77 0.88 -12.16
N MET A 152 10.19 0.98 -13.43
CA MET A 152 11.60 1.03 -13.79
C MET A 152 12.24 2.28 -13.17
N CYS A 153 13.38 2.10 -12.53
CA CYS A 153 14.14 3.12 -11.82
C CYS A 153 15.51 3.32 -12.49
N PRO A 154 15.61 4.26 -13.45
CA PRO A 154 16.90 4.55 -14.08
C PRO A 154 17.85 5.21 -13.08
N GLY A 155 19.13 4.82 -13.15
CA GLY A 155 20.15 5.29 -12.20
C GLY A 155 19.78 5.04 -10.73
N GLY A 156 19.08 3.94 -10.43
CA GLY A 156 18.50 3.69 -9.13
C GLY A 156 18.93 2.36 -8.51
N GLU A 157 18.50 2.15 -7.29
CA GLU A 157 18.85 0.99 -6.46
C GLU A 157 17.59 0.24 -6.03
N VAL A 158 17.74 -1.05 -5.73
CA VAL A 158 16.71 -1.86 -5.09
C VAL A 158 16.73 -1.58 -3.58
N VAL A 159 15.56 -1.32 -3.01
CA VAL A 159 15.39 -1.01 -1.59
C VAL A 159 14.41 -1.97 -0.93
N ALA A 160 14.61 -2.26 0.34
CA ALA A 160 13.67 -3.03 1.14
C ALA A 160 12.38 -2.23 1.36
N ALA A 161 11.24 -2.89 1.24
CA ALA A 161 9.91 -2.27 1.32
C ALA A 161 8.89 -3.14 2.06
N ALA A 162 9.35 -4.10 2.87
CA ALA A 162 8.46 -4.97 3.66
C ALA A 162 7.64 -4.15 4.66
N SER A 163 6.35 -4.48 4.76
CA SER A 163 5.40 -3.84 5.68
C SER A 163 5.10 -4.71 6.90
N GLU A 164 5.45 -5.99 6.86
CA GLU A 164 5.26 -6.96 7.94
C GLU A 164 6.62 -7.54 8.34
N GLU A 165 6.76 -7.85 9.63
CA GLU A 165 7.96 -8.48 10.17
C GLU A 165 8.15 -9.88 9.57
N GLY A 166 9.38 -10.20 9.17
CA GLY A 166 9.72 -11.48 8.55
C GLY A 166 9.37 -11.58 7.06
N GLY A 167 8.73 -10.57 6.49
CA GLY A 167 8.43 -10.52 5.06
C GLY A 167 9.55 -9.89 4.24
N ILE A 168 9.72 -10.36 3.00
CA ILE A 168 10.64 -9.78 2.02
C ILE A 168 9.85 -9.17 0.88
N VAL A 169 9.86 -7.84 0.81
CA VAL A 169 9.30 -7.06 -0.31
C VAL A 169 10.33 -6.05 -0.76
N THR A 170 10.45 -5.86 -2.07
CA THR A 170 11.39 -4.90 -2.64
C THR A 170 10.70 -3.82 -3.43
N ASN A 171 11.31 -2.64 -3.42
CA ASN A 171 10.95 -1.54 -4.29
C ASN A 171 12.20 -1.02 -5.00
N GLY A 172 12.05 -0.09 -5.95
CA GLY A 172 13.15 0.60 -6.58
C GLY A 172 13.10 2.08 -6.27
N MET A 173 14.26 2.71 -6.23
CA MET A 173 14.39 4.12 -5.97
C MET A 173 15.51 4.73 -6.79
N SER A 174 15.22 5.81 -7.51
CA SER A 174 16.22 6.65 -8.17
C SER A 174 16.41 7.94 -7.38
N ASN A 175 17.64 8.44 -7.35
CA ASN A 175 17.87 9.82 -6.94
C ASN A 175 17.30 10.79 -7.99
N TYR A 176 17.20 12.06 -7.65
CA TYR A 176 16.65 13.09 -8.55
C TYR A 176 17.45 13.19 -9.85
N ALA A 177 18.76 13.08 -9.80
CA ALA A 177 19.65 13.19 -10.95
C ALA A 177 19.68 11.92 -11.83
N ARG A 178 19.09 10.80 -11.37
CA ARG A 178 19.12 9.50 -12.07
C ARG A 178 20.52 9.05 -12.49
N SER A 179 21.53 9.43 -11.72
CA SER A 179 22.95 9.30 -12.05
C SER A 179 23.63 8.07 -11.47
N GLY A 180 22.86 7.15 -10.89
CA GLY A 180 23.38 5.92 -10.32
C GLY A 180 23.93 4.96 -11.41
N LYS A 181 24.82 4.07 -10.98
CA LYS A 181 25.46 3.07 -11.86
C LYS A 181 24.50 2.00 -12.35
N TYR A 182 23.47 1.70 -11.56
CA TYR A 182 22.50 0.64 -11.83
C TYR A 182 21.13 1.21 -12.18
N ALA A 183 20.35 0.37 -12.77
CA ALA A 183 18.93 0.55 -12.98
C ALA A 183 18.20 -0.71 -12.54
N ASN A 184 16.95 -0.60 -12.20
CA ASN A 184 16.15 -1.76 -11.82
C ASN A 184 14.69 -1.61 -12.27
N ALA A 185 14.00 -2.72 -12.41
CA ALA A 185 12.57 -2.76 -12.69
C ALA A 185 11.94 -3.99 -12.04
N ALA A 186 10.69 -3.90 -11.65
CA ALA A 186 9.91 -5.07 -11.33
C ALA A 186 9.53 -5.80 -12.61
N LEU A 187 9.63 -7.12 -12.62
CA LEU A 187 9.09 -8.02 -13.62
C LEU A 187 7.90 -8.75 -13.00
N LEU A 188 6.71 -8.40 -13.42
CA LEU A 188 5.47 -8.79 -12.79
C LEU A 188 4.63 -9.70 -13.68
N VAL A 189 3.88 -10.59 -13.05
CA VAL A 189 2.83 -11.38 -13.68
C VAL A 189 1.51 -11.14 -12.96
N ASN A 190 0.40 -11.08 -13.71
CA ASN A 190 -0.93 -10.96 -13.13
C ASN A 190 -1.36 -12.25 -12.43
N VAL A 191 -2.01 -12.09 -11.30
CA VAL A 191 -2.62 -13.14 -10.47
C VAL A 191 -4.10 -12.84 -10.33
N GLU A 192 -4.92 -13.85 -10.66
CA GLU A 192 -6.37 -13.76 -10.63
C GLU A 192 -6.92 -14.37 -9.32
N PRO A 193 -8.14 -14.01 -8.89
CA PRO A 193 -8.77 -14.59 -7.71
C PRO A 193 -8.86 -16.12 -7.70
N THR A 194 -8.77 -16.75 -8.86
CA THR A 194 -8.74 -18.21 -9.02
C THR A 194 -7.39 -18.85 -8.74
N ASP A 195 -6.32 -18.06 -8.62
CA ASP A 195 -4.96 -18.57 -8.41
C ASP A 195 -4.63 -18.82 -6.93
N PHE A 196 -5.37 -18.21 -6.03
CA PHE A 196 -5.16 -18.43 -4.60
C PHE A 196 -6.27 -19.24 -3.98
N PRO A 197 -5.93 -20.22 -3.12
CA PRO A 197 -6.87 -21.23 -2.61
C PRO A 197 -7.89 -20.63 -1.64
N GLY A 198 -9.04 -21.29 -1.57
CA GLY A 198 -10.11 -21.01 -0.61
C GLY A 198 -11.04 -19.87 -1.02
N ASP A 199 -12.12 -19.72 -0.25
CA ASP A 199 -13.18 -18.74 -0.51
C ASP A 199 -13.07 -17.49 0.37
N ASP A 200 -12.04 -17.42 1.21
CA ASP A 200 -11.82 -16.27 2.07
C ASP A 200 -11.56 -15.01 1.24
N VAL A 201 -12.22 -13.92 1.59
CA VAL A 201 -12.03 -12.62 0.92
C VAL A 201 -10.58 -12.12 1.01
N LEU A 202 -9.83 -12.54 2.05
CA LEU A 202 -8.41 -12.23 2.25
C LEU A 202 -7.45 -13.33 1.75
N ALA A 203 -7.92 -14.31 0.98
CA ALA A 203 -7.07 -15.37 0.41
C ALA A 203 -5.88 -14.78 -0.40
N GLY A 204 -6.09 -13.65 -1.10
CA GLY A 204 -5.03 -12.94 -1.79
C GLY A 204 -3.94 -12.40 -0.86
N VAL A 205 -4.29 -11.97 0.35
CA VAL A 205 -3.31 -11.54 1.38
C VAL A 205 -2.49 -12.73 1.85
N ALA A 206 -3.13 -13.88 2.10
CA ALA A 206 -2.45 -15.11 2.49
C ALA A 206 -1.48 -15.58 1.39
N PHE A 207 -1.89 -15.50 0.12
CA PHE A 207 -1.04 -15.79 -1.03
C PHE A 207 0.19 -14.87 -1.08
N GLN A 208 0.01 -13.56 -0.92
CA GLN A 208 1.13 -12.61 -0.87
C GLN A 208 2.11 -12.96 0.25
N ARG A 209 1.62 -13.22 1.47
CA ARG A 209 2.47 -13.60 2.61
C ARG A 209 3.29 -14.87 2.32
N SER A 210 2.71 -15.86 1.63
CA SER A 210 3.44 -17.10 1.28
C SER A 210 4.57 -16.90 0.27
N ILE A 211 4.58 -15.79 -0.47
CA ILE A 211 5.64 -15.42 -1.40
C ILE A 211 6.70 -14.55 -0.70
N GLU A 212 6.30 -13.78 0.30
CA GLU A 212 7.15 -12.83 1.02
C GLU A 212 8.00 -13.51 2.11
N GLN A 213 7.66 -14.71 2.53
CA GLN A 213 8.37 -15.53 3.51
C GLN A 213 9.42 -16.44 2.85
#